data_3367dacc9545c4f130f7b221d5ad9e74
#
_entry.id   3367dacc9545c4f130f7b221d5ad9e74
#
_cell.length_a   1.000
_cell.length_b   1.000
_cell.length_c   1.000
_cell.angle_alpha   90.00
_cell.angle_beta   90.00
_cell.angle_gamma   90.00
#
_symmetry.space_group_name_H-M   'P 1'
#
loop_
_entity.id
_entity.type
_entity.pdbx_description
1 polymer ?
#
loop_
_entity_poly.entity_id
_entity_poly.type
_entity_poly.pdbx_seq_one_letter_code
_entity_poly.pdbx_strand_id
1 'polypeptide(L)'
;FLQDREYDVCNNIKPALEEGKLVILDRYYYSTAAYQGGDQYTTREIIAMNLSRGFPRPDRVYLIDIDPETALHRVGKRNPGREEIFEKKQFLEKVRKNYMDLADETFCVVNGNRKQKEIYDDICHDLEKVTGSI
;
A
#
# COMPACT_ATOMS: atom_id res chain seq x y z
N PHE A 1 -1.47 11.79 11.23
CA PHE A 1 -0.82 10.66 10.52
C PHE A 1 0.70 10.68 10.61
N LEU A 2 1.34 11.83 10.33
CA LEU A 2 2.81 11.90 10.36
C LEU A 2 3.38 11.69 11.76
N GLN A 3 2.73 12.22 12.79
CA GLN A 3 3.18 12.07 14.17
C GLN A 3 3.05 10.63 14.66
N ASP A 4 1.94 9.98 14.35
CA ASP A 4 1.74 8.59 14.72
C ASP A 4 2.75 7.67 14.02
N ARG A 5 3.01 7.94 12.76
CA ARG A 5 4.01 7.19 11.99
C ARG A 5 5.41 7.42 12.53
N GLU A 6 5.73 8.67 12.90
CA GLU A 6 7.02 9.00 13.49
C GLU A 6 7.27 8.22 14.78
N TYR A 7 6.26 8.15 15.65
CA TYR A 7 6.34 7.35 16.86
C TYR A 7 6.63 5.88 16.55
N ASP A 8 5.89 5.29 15.63
CA ASP A 8 6.05 3.89 15.25
C ASP A 8 7.40 3.63 14.59
N VAL A 9 7.86 4.52 13.72
CA VAL A 9 9.17 4.41 13.08
C VAL A 9 10.29 4.45 14.13
N CYS A 10 10.24 5.39 15.05
CA CYS A 10 11.30 5.56 16.05
C CYS A 10 11.31 4.45 17.09
N ASN A 11 10.15 3.95 17.50
CA ASN A 11 10.04 3.02 18.62
C ASN A 11 9.93 1.55 18.22
N ASN A 12 9.49 1.26 17.01
CA ASN A 12 9.25 -0.12 16.58
C ASN A 12 10.04 -0.48 15.32
N ILE A 13 9.92 0.30 14.27
CA ILE A 13 10.47 -0.05 12.95
C ILE A 13 12.00 0.04 12.94
N LYS A 14 12.56 1.19 13.28
CA LYS A 14 14.01 1.39 13.28
C LYS A 14 14.74 0.44 14.24
N PRO A 15 14.28 0.28 15.50
CA PRO A 15 14.92 -0.67 16.39
C PRO A 15 14.91 -2.10 15.85
N ALA A 16 13.80 -2.54 15.25
CA ALA A 16 13.72 -3.87 14.67
C ALA A 16 14.68 -4.06 13.49
N LEU A 17 14.78 -3.06 12.62
CA LEU A 17 15.72 -3.10 11.50
C LEU A 17 17.18 -3.12 11.99
N GLU A 18 17.50 -2.34 13.00
CA GLU A 18 18.84 -2.34 13.61
C GLU A 18 19.22 -3.69 14.20
N GLU A 19 18.24 -4.45 14.68
CA GLU A 19 18.43 -5.80 15.18
C GLU A 19 18.51 -6.85 14.08
N GLY A 20 18.39 -6.46 12.82
CA GLY A 20 18.42 -7.36 11.67
C GLY A 20 17.12 -8.14 11.45
N LYS A 21 16.04 -7.68 12.02
CA LYS A 21 14.73 -8.35 11.88
C LYS A 21 14.08 -8.01 10.55
N LEU A 22 13.27 -8.94 10.05
CA LEU A 22 12.35 -8.68 8.94
C LEU A 22 11.14 -7.93 9.50
N VAL A 23 10.87 -6.76 8.93
CA VAL A 23 9.73 -5.93 9.32
C VAL A 23 8.67 -5.98 8.21
N ILE A 24 7.47 -6.39 8.56
CA ILE A 24 6.32 -6.44 7.64
C ILE A 24 5.28 -5.46 8.14
N LEU A 25 4.85 -4.56 7.26
CA LEU A 25 3.83 -3.56 7.56
C LEU A 25 2.61 -3.77 6.69
N ASP A 26 1.44 -3.72 7.31
CA ASP A 26 0.18 -3.60 6.59
C ASP A 26 -0.08 -2.11 6.39
N ARG A 27 0.16 -1.64 5.15
CA ARG A 27 0.14 -0.23 4.76
C ARG A 27 1.30 0.59 5.36
N TYR A 28 1.71 1.57 4.60
CA TYR A 28 2.76 2.52 4.99
C TYR A 28 2.48 3.86 4.31
N TYR A 29 3.46 4.74 4.17
CA TYR A 29 3.23 6.07 3.61
C TYR A 29 2.72 6.07 2.15
N TYR A 30 2.94 5.01 1.40
CA TYR A 30 2.36 4.87 0.05
C TYR A 30 0.84 4.89 0.07
N SER A 31 0.25 4.29 1.09
CA SER A 31 -1.20 4.29 1.26
C SER A 31 -1.73 5.72 1.49
N THR A 32 -1.03 6.50 2.32
CA THR A 32 -1.36 7.91 2.53
C THR A 32 -1.29 8.69 1.22
N ALA A 33 -0.22 8.51 0.46
CA ALA A 33 -0.04 9.17 -0.82
C ALA A 33 -1.12 8.79 -1.82
N ALA A 34 -1.48 7.51 -1.89
CA ALA A 34 -2.48 7.02 -2.82
C ALA A 34 -3.89 7.55 -2.49
N TYR A 35 -4.26 7.56 -1.22
CA TYR A 35 -5.60 7.98 -0.80
C TYR A 35 -5.78 9.49 -0.76
N GLN A 36 -4.74 10.24 -0.41
CA GLN A 36 -4.80 11.70 -0.24
C GLN A 36 -4.13 12.49 -1.38
N GLY A 37 -3.37 11.82 -2.22
CA GLY A 37 -2.66 12.49 -3.30
C GLY A 37 -3.61 13.08 -4.33
N GLY A 38 -3.29 14.30 -4.76
CA GLY A 38 -4.09 15.04 -5.73
C GLY A 38 -5.08 16.02 -5.11
N ASP A 39 -5.25 16.00 -3.79
CA ASP A 39 -6.09 16.97 -3.09
C ASP A 39 -5.27 18.23 -2.76
N GLN A 40 -4.67 18.30 -1.57
CA GLN A 40 -3.82 19.41 -1.16
C GLN A 40 -2.39 19.26 -1.68
N TYR A 41 -1.88 18.03 -1.72
CA TYR A 41 -0.53 17.71 -2.17
C TYR A 41 -0.56 16.60 -3.21
N THR A 42 0.43 16.56 -4.09
CA THR A 42 0.61 15.46 -5.02
C THR A 42 1.08 14.20 -4.29
N THR A 43 0.94 13.04 -4.94
CA THR A 43 1.45 11.78 -4.38
C THR A 43 2.94 11.88 -4.06
N ARG A 44 3.72 12.46 -4.95
CA ARG A 44 5.18 12.59 -4.79
C ARG A 44 5.56 13.54 -3.66
N GLU A 45 4.80 14.63 -3.48
CA GLU A 45 5.01 15.55 -2.37
C GLU A 45 4.74 14.87 -1.02
N ILE A 46 3.72 14.04 -0.93
CA ILE A 46 3.40 13.29 0.29
C ILE A 46 4.53 12.31 0.62
N ILE A 47 5.05 11.59 -0.38
CA ILE A 47 6.19 10.69 -0.20
C ILE A 47 7.41 11.49 0.28
N ALA A 48 7.69 12.62 -0.35
CA ALA A 48 8.83 13.47 0.02
C ALA A 48 8.73 13.97 1.46
N MET A 49 7.54 14.34 1.92
CA MET A 49 7.32 14.76 3.31
C MET A 49 7.64 13.64 4.30
N ASN A 50 7.29 12.40 3.98
CA ASN A 50 7.60 11.25 4.84
C ASN A 50 9.11 10.96 4.85
N LEU A 51 9.75 11.00 3.69
CA LEU A 51 11.19 10.77 3.57
C LEU A 51 12.01 11.86 4.26
N SER A 52 11.55 13.11 4.23
CA SER A 52 12.23 14.23 4.92
C SER A 52 12.27 14.07 6.43
N ARG A 53 11.38 13.24 7.00
CA ARG A 53 11.38 12.91 8.42
C ARG A 53 12.29 11.72 8.76
N GLY A 54 13.02 11.20 7.79
CA GLY A 54 13.93 10.07 7.99
C GLY A 54 13.24 8.72 8.09
N PHE A 55 12.01 8.61 7.58
CA PHE A 55 11.31 7.33 7.57
C PHE A 55 12.00 6.37 6.60
N PRO A 56 12.29 5.12 7.02
CA PRO A 56 12.97 4.16 6.16
C PRO A 56 12.17 3.86 4.89
N ARG A 57 12.87 3.70 3.77
CA ARG A 57 12.26 3.17 2.54
C ARG A 57 12.08 1.67 2.69
N PRO A 58 10.92 1.13 2.26
CA PRO A 58 10.79 -0.33 2.20
C PRO A 58 11.75 -0.93 1.18
N ASP A 59 12.27 -2.11 1.47
CA ASP A 59 13.05 -2.87 0.50
C ASP A 59 12.15 -3.49 -0.56
N ARG A 60 10.91 -3.80 -0.20
CA ARG A 60 9.93 -4.39 -1.11
C ARG A 60 8.53 -3.92 -0.74
N VAL A 61 7.76 -3.56 -1.75
CA VAL A 61 6.34 -3.18 -1.60
C VAL A 61 5.49 -4.13 -2.41
N TYR A 62 4.56 -4.82 -1.76
CA TYR A 62 3.58 -5.67 -2.43
C TYR A 62 2.30 -4.87 -2.63
N LEU A 63 2.02 -4.53 -3.87
CA LEU A 63 0.79 -3.86 -4.24
C LEU A 63 -0.19 -4.91 -4.75
N ILE A 64 -1.20 -5.18 -3.93
CA ILE A 64 -2.27 -6.10 -4.33
C ILE A 64 -3.26 -5.30 -5.17
N ASP A 65 -3.14 -5.44 -6.48
CA ASP A 65 -3.94 -4.67 -7.42
C ASP A 65 -5.27 -5.37 -7.68
N ILE A 66 -6.36 -4.66 -7.42
CA ILE A 66 -7.72 -5.15 -7.62
C ILE A 66 -8.51 -4.08 -8.37
N ASP A 67 -9.31 -4.50 -9.34
CA ASP A 67 -10.15 -3.52 -10.05
C ASP A 67 -11.27 -3.01 -9.13
N PRO A 68 -11.71 -1.75 -9.33
CA PRO A 68 -12.69 -1.13 -8.44
C PRO A 68 -14.01 -1.88 -8.35
N GLU A 69 -14.46 -2.50 -9.43
CA GLU A 69 -15.72 -3.25 -9.43
C GLU A 69 -15.64 -4.48 -8.53
N THR A 70 -14.55 -5.24 -8.64
CA THR A 70 -14.30 -6.39 -7.79
C THR A 70 -14.16 -5.97 -6.32
N ALA A 71 -13.45 -4.88 -6.06
CA ALA A 71 -13.29 -4.34 -4.72
C ALA A 71 -14.64 -3.97 -4.10
N LEU A 72 -15.48 -3.27 -4.85
CA LEU A 72 -16.83 -2.90 -4.39
C LEU A 72 -17.70 -4.11 -4.16
N HIS A 73 -17.62 -5.11 -5.03
CA HIS A 73 -18.38 -6.35 -4.89
C HIS A 73 -17.99 -7.13 -3.61
N ARG A 74 -16.70 -7.17 -3.29
CA ARG A 74 -16.20 -7.86 -2.08
C ARG A 74 -16.61 -7.16 -0.79
N VAL A 75 -16.69 -5.83 -0.80
CA VAL A 75 -17.10 -5.03 0.37
C VAL A 75 -18.62 -4.88 0.45
N GLY A 76 -19.30 -4.91 -0.68
CA GLY A 76 -20.70 -4.51 -0.82
C GLY A 76 -21.72 -5.56 -0.40
N LYS A 77 -21.98 -5.69 0.89
CA LYS A 77 -23.12 -6.43 1.42
C LYS A 77 -24.37 -5.56 1.58
N ARG A 78 -24.32 -4.30 1.20
CA ARG A 78 -25.43 -3.35 1.23
C ARG A 78 -25.87 -3.07 -0.20
N ASN A 79 -27.15 -2.72 -0.39
CA ASN A 79 -27.65 -2.13 -1.62
C ASN A 79 -27.45 -0.61 -1.56
N PRO A 80 -26.24 -0.08 -1.87
CA PRO A 80 -26.04 1.37 -1.91
C PRO A 80 -26.77 1.96 -3.11
N GLY A 81 -27.17 3.23 -3.04
CA GLY A 81 -27.72 3.96 -4.15
C GLY A 81 -26.72 4.02 -5.33
N ARG A 82 -27.24 4.22 -6.54
CA ARG A 82 -26.40 4.28 -7.75
C ARG A 82 -25.34 5.38 -7.68
N GLU A 83 -25.69 6.54 -7.12
CA GLU A 83 -24.76 7.66 -6.98
C GLU A 83 -23.62 7.32 -6.02
N GLU A 84 -23.93 6.66 -4.90
CA GLU A 84 -22.94 6.24 -3.92
C GLU A 84 -21.97 5.22 -4.52
N ILE A 85 -22.46 4.26 -5.29
CA ILE A 85 -21.64 3.28 -6.00
C ILE A 85 -20.70 3.99 -6.97
N PHE A 86 -21.24 4.94 -7.74
CA PHE A 86 -20.49 5.68 -8.74
C PHE A 86 -19.37 6.51 -8.11
N GLU A 87 -19.66 7.21 -7.03
CA GLU A 87 -18.65 7.99 -6.29
C GLU A 87 -17.55 7.12 -5.71
N LYS A 88 -17.91 5.98 -5.09
CA LYS A 88 -16.94 5.03 -4.56
C LYS A 88 -16.07 4.44 -5.65
N LYS A 89 -16.66 4.10 -6.78
CA LYS A 89 -15.91 3.56 -7.92
C LYS A 89 -14.90 4.58 -8.43
N GLN A 90 -15.31 5.84 -8.62
CA GLN A 90 -14.40 6.90 -9.04
C GLN A 90 -13.25 7.12 -8.05
N PHE A 91 -13.56 7.11 -6.76
CA PHE A 91 -12.55 7.26 -5.73
C PHE A 91 -11.53 6.11 -5.76
N LEU A 92 -12.00 4.87 -5.90
CA LEU A 92 -11.11 3.71 -5.98
C LEU A 92 -10.28 3.70 -7.27
N GLU A 93 -10.82 4.17 -8.37
CA GLU A 93 -10.06 4.33 -9.61
C GLU A 93 -8.93 5.34 -9.43
N LYS A 94 -9.19 6.46 -8.74
CA LYS A 94 -8.19 7.46 -8.41
C LYS A 94 -7.09 6.87 -7.52
N VAL A 95 -7.47 6.16 -6.47
CA VAL A 95 -6.53 5.52 -5.55
C VAL A 95 -5.65 4.52 -6.29
N ARG A 96 -6.25 3.68 -7.13
CA ARG A 96 -5.52 2.70 -7.94
C ARG A 96 -4.50 3.37 -8.85
N LYS A 97 -4.92 4.43 -9.54
CA LYS A 97 -4.03 5.20 -10.42
C LYS A 97 -2.86 5.79 -9.63
N ASN A 98 -3.14 6.36 -8.46
CA ASN A 98 -2.11 6.94 -7.61
C ASN A 98 -1.07 5.89 -7.18
N TYR A 99 -1.50 4.69 -6.81
CA TYR A 99 -0.59 3.59 -6.49
C TYR A 99 0.27 3.22 -7.70
N MET A 100 -0.33 3.08 -8.87
CA MET A 100 0.41 2.71 -10.08
C MET A 100 1.41 3.79 -10.49
N ASP A 101 1.09 5.06 -10.28
CA ASP A 101 2.01 6.17 -10.53
C ASP A 101 3.22 6.16 -9.58
N LEU A 102 3.05 5.63 -8.38
CA LEU A 102 4.11 5.52 -7.37
C LEU A 102 4.96 4.27 -7.53
N ALA A 103 4.49 3.27 -8.29
CA ALA A 103 5.18 2.01 -8.42
C ALA A 103 6.55 2.19 -9.09
N ASP A 104 7.57 1.62 -8.48
CA ASP A 104 8.95 1.63 -8.96
C ASP A 104 9.53 0.21 -8.92
N GLU A 105 10.84 0.07 -9.03
CA GLU A 105 11.50 -1.23 -9.03
C GLU A 105 11.39 -1.99 -7.71
N THR A 106 11.05 -1.32 -6.60
CA THR A 106 10.81 -1.99 -5.32
C THR A 106 9.41 -2.61 -5.22
N PHE A 107 8.52 -2.24 -6.14
CA PHE A 107 7.14 -2.73 -6.14
C PHE A 107 7.05 -4.09 -6.83
N CYS A 108 6.31 -4.98 -6.21
CA CYS A 108 5.81 -6.20 -6.81
C CYS A 108 4.29 -6.08 -6.89
N VAL A 109 3.78 -5.92 -8.11
CA VAL A 109 2.33 -5.78 -8.31
C VAL A 109 1.73 -7.17 -8.43
N VAL A 110 0.81 -7.49 -7.52
CA VAL A 110 0.19 -8.82 -7.43
C VAL A 110 -1.28 -8.69 -7.85
N ASN A 111 -1.73 -9.58 -8.73
CA ASN A 111 -3.11 -9.60 -9.16
C ASN A 111 -4.02 -10.01 -7.99
N GLY A 112 -4.82 -9.09 -7.49
CA GLY A 112 -5.75 -9.29 -6.38
C GLY A 112 -7.11 -9.85 -6.77
N ASN A 113 -7.37 -10.04 -8.08
CA ASN A 113 -8.63 -10.60 -8.58
C ASN A 113 -8.66 -12.13 -8.53
N ARG A 114 -7.97 -12.71 -7.54
CA ARG A 114 -7.80 -14.15 -7.40
C ARG A 114 -8.15 -14.58 -5.98
N LYS A 115 -8.06 -15.87 -5.72
CA LYS A 115 -8.25 -16.42 -4.37
C LYS A 115 -7.12 -15.95 -3.44
N GLN A 116 -7.49 -15.77 -2.19
CA GLN A 116 -6.54 -15.31 -1.17
C GLN A 116 -5.27 -16.17 -1.10
N LYS A 117 -5.41 -17.48 -1.22
CA LYS A 117 -4.29 -18.41 -1.19
C LYS A 117 -3.31 -18.16 -2.35
N GLU A 118 -3.82 -17.91 -3.55
CA GLU A 118 -2.98 -17.65 -4.72
C GLU A 118 -2.18 -16.36 -4.55
N ILE A 119 -2.81 -15.33 -4.00
CA ILE A 119 -2.16 -14.05 -3.68
C ILE A 119 -1.06 -14.28 -2.65
N TYR A 120 -1.37 -15.01 -1.58
CA TYR A 120 -0.43 -15.35 -0.51
C TYR A 120 0.79 -16.11 -1.07
N ASP A 121 0.54 -17.11 -1.89
CA ASP A 121 1.61 -17.92 -2.48
C ASP A 121 2.57 -17.08 -3.35
N ASP A 122 2.02 -16.16 -4.14
CA ASP A 122 2.83 -15.26 -4.98
C ASP A 122 3.70 -14.33 -4.13
N ILE A 123 3.14 -13.78 -3.06
CA ILE A 123 3.89 -12.90 -2.16
C ILE A 123 5.00 -13.68 -1.45
N CYS A 124 4.71 -14.86 -0.92
CA CYS A 124 5.69 -15.69 -0.25
C CYS A 124 6.83 -16.09 -1.19
N HIS A 125 6.49 -16.45 -2.43
CA HIS A 125 7.46 -16.84 -3.43
C HIS A 125 8.44 -15.69 -3.76
N ASP A 126 7.93 -14.49 -3.96
CA ASP A 126 8.77 -13.31 -4.19
C ASP A 126 9.60 -12.95 -2.97
N LEU A 127 8.99 -13.02 -1.79
CA LEU A 127 9.68 -12.69 -0.54
C LEU A 127 10.86 -13.62 -0.27
N GLU A 128 10.72 -14.91 -0.56
CA GLU A 128 11.81 -15.88 -0.47
C GLU A 128 12.98 -15.49 -1.39
N LYS A 129 12.70 -15.04 -2.61
CA LYS A 129 13.73 -14.58 -3.55
C LYS A 129 14.45 -13.33 -3.03
N VAL A 130 13.72 -12.39 -2.47
CA VAL A 130 14.26 -11.11 -2.01
C VAL A 130 15.09 -11.28 -0.75
N THR A 131 14.67 -12.16 0.16
CA THR A 131 15.36 -12.37 1.45
C THR A 131 16.42 -13.49 1.41
N GLY A 132 16.45 -14.25 0.33
CA GLY A 132 17.40 -15.37 0.16
C GLY A 132 16.96 -16.66 0.83
N SER A 133 16.13 -16.60 1.83
CA SER A 133 15.43 -17.76 2.43
C SER A 133 14.68 -17.33 3.67
N ILE A 134 13.45 -17.70 3.77
CA ILE A 134 12.71 -17.63 5.02
C ILE A 134 12.32 -19.04 5.42
#